data_6049bcbcb70a6513265142d3266f7183
#
_entry.id   6049bcbcb70a6513265142d3266f7183
#
_cell.length_a   1.000
_cell.length_b   1.000
_cell.length_c   1.000
_cell.angle_alpha   90.00
_cell.angle_beta   90.00
_cell.angle_gamma   90.00
#
_symmetry.space_group_name_H-M   'P 1'
#
loop_
_entity.id
_entity.type
_entity.pdbx_description
1 polymer ?
#
loop_
_entity_poly.entity_id
_entity_poly.type
_entity_poly.pdbx_seq_one_letter_code
_entity_poly.pdbx_strand_id
1 'polypeptide(L)'
;MHRSLLLKLSALGIIVVLFFGIQTVRWSGEKGAKKAHKHFIQYLSDRRWSKCSRMISELYDDQWKFNRNDISLALRDFGRHFYISLSVDWKTMSATKMKGSHAIKGAMRIEGSGSPAADYIIKEARPYLIDSFTFIWSRSGIMPWSWKLEKIKHPSIKVPPGYVPGDQSSSLKW
;
A
#
# COMPACT_ATOMS: atom_id res chain seq x y z
N MET A 1 -10.05 47.36 18.39
CA MET A 1 -9.38 46.06 18.42
C MET A 1 -10.18 44.92 17.81
N HIS A 2 -11.50 44.80 17.95
CA HIS A 2 -12.29 43.66 17.43
C HIS A 2 -12.33 43.49 15.89
N ARG A 3 -12.34 44.57 15.10
CA ARG A 3 -12.42 44.47 13.62
C ARG A 3 -11.20 43.82 12.99
N SER A 4 -10.01 44.09 13.50
CA SER A 4 -8.78 43.46 12.95
C SER A 4 -8.70 41.97 13.29
N LEU A 5 -9.23 41.54 14.44
CA LEU A 5 -9.31 40.14 14.83
C LEU A 5 -10.28 39.35 13.93
N LEU A 6 -11.46 39.92 13.66
CA LEU A 6 -12.46 39.33 12.76
C LEU A 6 -11.93 39.18 11.33
N LEU A 7 -11.21 40.16 10.81
CA LEU A 7 -10.56 40.06 9.48
C LEU A 7 -9.48 38.98 9.42
N LYS A 8 -8.69 38.81 10.48
CA LYS A 8 -7.68 37.76 10.56
C LYS A 8 -8.32 36.37 10.64
N LEU A 9 -9.39 36.19 11.40
CA LEU A 9 -10.12 34.93 11.51
C LEU A 9 -10.82 34.56 10.20
N SER A 10 -11.43 35.53 9.50
CA SER A 10 -12.05 35.27 8.19
C SER A 10 -11.00 34.90 7.11
N ALA A 11 -9.85 35.57 7.09
CA ALA A 11 -8.75 35.24 6.19
C ALA A 11 -8.21 33.82 6.45
N LEU A 12 -8.04 33.44 7.72
CA LEU A 12 -7.64 32.09 8.11
C LEU A 12 -8.67 31.04 7.65
N GLY A 13 -9.96 31.31 7.84
CA GLY A 13 -11.05 30.44 7.39
C GLY A 13 -11.01 30.20 5.88
N ILE A 14 -10.83 31.27 5.09
CA ILE A 14 -10.72 31.17 3.63
C ILE A 14 -9.49 30.29 3.23
N ILE A 15 -8.34 30.53 3.86
CA ILE A 15 -7.12 29.70 3.58
C ILE A 15 -7.36 28.23 3.87
N VAL A 16 -8.03 27.91 4.99
CA VAL A 16 -8.36 26.52 5.35
C VAL A 16 -9.28 25.88 4.31
N VAL A 17 -10.34 26.60 3.90
CA VAL A 17 -11.30 26.10 2.89
C VAL A 17 -10.59 25.88 1.55
N LEU A 18 -9.77 26.82 1.10
CA LEU A 18 -8.98 26.69 -0.13
C LEU A 18 -8.01 25.50 -0.04
N PHE A 19 -7.30 25.34 1.07
CA PHE A 19 -6.40 24.21 1.29
C PHE A 19 -7.13 22.88 1.18
N PHE A 20 -8.25 22.69 1.87
CA PHE A 20 -9.04 21.46 1.79
C PHE A 20 -9.64 21.26 0.40
N GLY A 21 -10.10 22.31 -0.28
CA GLY A 21 -10.58 22.24 -1.65
C GLY A 21 -9.51 21.72 -2.61
N ILE A 22 -8.32 22.30 -2.56
CA ILE A 22 -7.17 21.85 -3.38
C ILE A 22 -6.81 20.39 -3.07
N GLN A 23 -6.73 20.03 -1.79
CA GLN A 23 -6.41 18.66 -1.39
C GLN A 23 -7.48 17.68 -1.86
N THR A 24 -8.75 18.04 -1.79
CA THR A 24 -9.85 17.18 -2.28
C THR A 24 -9.69 16.89 -3.76
N VAL A 25 -9.39 17.89 -4.59
CA VAL A 25 -9.15 17.71 -6.03
C VAL A 25 -7.91 16.84 -6.29
N ARG A 26 -6.81 17.08 -5.57
CA ARG A 26 -5.53 16.35 -5.72
C ARG A 26 -5.60 14.88 -5.32
N TRP A 27 -6.50 14.53 -4.40
CA TRP A 27 -6.67 13.18 -3.87
C TRP A 27 -7.97 12.51 -4.32
N SER A 28 -8.70 13.10 -5.27
CA SER A 28 -9.94 12.53 -5.78
C SER A 28 -9.70 11.43 -6.81
N GLY A 29 -10.62 10.48 -6.82
CA GLY A 29 -10.73 9.45 -7.85
C GLY A 29 -9.44 8.69 -8.12
N GLU A 30 -9.19 8.43 -9.39
CA GLU A 30 -8.02 7.68 -9.87
C GLU A 30 -6.67 8.28 -9.45
N LYS A 31 -6.55 9.61 -9.49
CA LYS A 31 -5.32 10.32 -9.10
C LYS A 31 -4.98 10.06 -7.63
N GLY A 32 -6.00 10.09 -6.76
CA GLY A 32 -5.83 9.82 -5.34
C GLY A 32 -5.43 8.37 -5.06
N ALA A 33 -6.08 7.41 -5.72
CA ALA A 33 -5.75 6.00 -5.61
C ALA A 33 -4.31 5.70 -6.08
N LYS A 34 -3.90 6.23 -7.24
CA LYS A 34 -2.53 6.11 -7.75
C LYS A 34 -1.50 6.71 -6.79
N LYS A 35 -1.81 7.85 -6.20
CA LYS A 35 -0.91 8.50 -5.22
C LYS A 35 -0.79 7.69 -3.94
N ALA A 36 -1.91 7.21 -3.40
CA ALA A 36 -1.91 6.33 -2.23
C ALA A 36 -1.09 5.06 -2.50
N HIS A 37 -1.29 4.45 -3.67
CA HIS A 37 -0.55 3.27 -4.08
C HIS A 37 0.96 3.53 -4.16
N LYS A 38 1.39 4.64 -4.80
CA LYS A 38 2.81 5.02 -4.86
C LYS A 38 3.41 5.19 -3.46
N HIS A 39 2.69 5.84 -2.54
CA HIS A 39 3.16 5.99 -1.16
C HIS A 39 3.29 4.64 -0.45
N PHE A 40 2.34 3.72 -0.66
CA PHE A 40 2.40 2.38 -0.09
C PHE A 40 3.63 1.62 -0.57
N ILE A 41 3.89 1.60 -1.89
CA ILE A 41 5.07 0.96 -2.48
C ILE A 41 6.37 1.61 -1.96
N GLN A 42 6.41 2.92 -1.86
CA GLN A 42 7.57 3.62 -1.27
C GLN A 42 7.78 3.21 0.20
N TYR A 43 6.71 3.11 1.00
CA TYR A 43 6.81 2.66 2.39
C TYR A 43 7.28 1.20 2.49
N LEU A 44 6.90 0.34 1.55
CA LEU A 44 7.45 -1.02 1.45
C LEU A 44 8.96 -1.00 1.21
N SER A 45 9.41 -0.26 0.19
CA SER A 45 10.83 -0.11 -0.13
C SER A 45 11.62 0.50 1.02
N ASP A 46 11.06 1.51 1.69
CA ASP A 46 11.67 2.15 2.86
C ASP A 46 11.57 1.29 4.13
N ARG A 47 10.94 0.12 4.08
CA ARG A 47 10.68 -0.77 5.22
C ARG A 47 9.92 -0.10 6.36
N ARG A 48 9.02 0.83 6.03
CA ARG A 48 8.18 1.56 6.99
C ARG A 48 6.88 0.80 7.29
N TRP A 49 7.02 -0.40 7.88
CA TRP A 49 5.92 -1.37 8.07
C TRP A 49 4.71 -0.79 8.79
N SER A 50 4.92 0.01 9.83
CA SER A 50 3.82 0.67 10.56
C SER A 50 3.05 1.67 9.68
N LYS A 51 3.69 2.30 8.68
CA LYS A 51 3.01 3.16 7.72
C LYS A 51 2.23 2.32 6.71
N CYS A 52 2.80 1.21 6.23
CA CYS A 52 2.08 0.25 5.38
C CYS A 52 0.82 -0.26 6.07
N SER A 53 0.94 -0.76 7.31
CA SER A 53 -0.20 -1.29 8.09
C SER A 53 -1.31 -0.26 8.30
N ARG A 54 -0.97 1.02 8.49
CA ARG A 54 -1.97 2.10 8.60
C ARG A 54 -2.72 2.37 7.30
N MET A 55 -2.15 2.02 6.15
CA MET A 55 -2.81 2.16 4.85
C MET A 55 -3.69 0.95 4.50
N ILE A 56 -3.61 -0.15 5.24
CA ILE A 56 -4.45 -1.32 5.05
C ILE A 56 -5.79 -1.10 5.75
N SER A 57 -6.88 -1.49 5.08
CA SER A 57 -8.25 -1.39 5.60
C SER A 57 -8.47 -2.34 6.78
N GLU A 58 -9.32 -1.95 7.72
CA GLU A 58 -9.81 -2.87 8.76
C GLU A 58 -10.60 -4.05 8.15
N LEU A 59 -11.24 -3.82 7.00
CA LEU A 59 -12.03 -4.81 6.26
C LEU A 59 -11.20 -5.49 5.16
N TYR A 60 -9.86 -5.48 5.28
CA TYR A 60 -9.01 -6.14 4.30
C TYR A 60 -9.29 -7.64 4.25
N ASP A 61 -9.52 -8.15 3.05
CA ASP A 61 -9.67 -9.58 2.74
C ASP A 61 -9.14 -9.84 1.34
N ASP A 62 -8.12 -10.67 1.20
CA ASP A 62 -7.49 -10.96 -0.08
C ASP A 62 -7.82 -12.38 -0.59
N GLN A 63 -7.23 -12.74 -1.71
CA GLN A 63 -7.45 -14.07 -2.30
C GLN A 63 -6.81 -15.21 -1.48
N TRP A 64 -5.86 -14.90 -0.60
CA TRP A 64 -5.19 -15.88 0.26
C TRP A 64 -5.86 -16.02 1.63
N LYS A 65 -6.99 -15.32 1.84
CA LYS A 65 -7.74 -15.28 3.10
C LYS A 65 -7.00 -14.58 4.23
N PHE A 66 -6.04 -13.73 3.89
CA PHE A 66 -5.39 -12.88 4.87
C PHE A 66 -6.29 -11.69 5.22
N ASN A 67 -6.44 -11.46 6.51
CA ASN A 67 -7.01 -10.24 7.06
C ASN A 67 -5.93 -9.15 7.20
N ARG A 68 -6.30 -7.99 7.75
CA ARG A 68 -5.38 -6.87 7.96
C ARG A 68 -4.15 -7.23 8.79
N ASN A 69 -4.33 -8.01 9.87
CA ASN A 69 -3.24 -8.40 10.74
C ASN A 69 -2.29 -9.35 10.00
N ASP A 70 -2.84 -10.34 9.33
CA ASP A 70 -2.07 -11.35 8.59
C ASP A 70 -1.21 -10.71 7.51
N ILE A 71 -1.78 -9.85 6.66
CA ILE A 71 -1.00 -9.18 5.62
C ILE A 71 0.06 -8.23 6.21
N SER A 72 -0.23 -7.59 7.34
CA SER A 72 0.76 -6.73 8.01
C SER A 72 1.93 -7.54 8.57
N LEU A 73 1.68 -8.73 9.09
CA LEU A 73 2.69 -9.67 9.54
C LEU A 73 3.48 -10.25 8.36
N ALA A 74 2.80 -10.69 7.30
CA ALA A 74 3.44 -11.22 6.10
C ALA A 74 4.39 -10.19 5.44
N LEU A 75 3.99 -8.91 5.36
CA LEU A 75 4.85 -7.85 4.87
C LEU A 75 6.09 -7.65 5.74
N ARG A 76 5.95 -7.79 7.06
CA ARG A 76 7.07 -7.69 8.00
C ARG A 76 7.99 -8.90 7.89
N ASP A 77 7.44 -10.10 7.76
CA ASP A 77 8.23 -11.33 7.57
C ASP A 77 9.05 -11.25 6.29
N PHE A 78 8.41 -10.87 5.17
CA PHE A 78 9.11 -10.59 3.92
C PHE A 78 10.25 -9.59 4.12
N GLY A 79 9.97 -8.46 4.79
CA GLY A 79 10.95 -7.40 5.01
C GLY A 79 12.15 -7.79 5.87
N ARG A 80 12.03 -8.80 6.72
CA ARG A 80 13.15 -9.29 7.55
C ARG A 80 14.29 -9.87 6.74
N HIS A 81 13.98 -10.44 5.56
CA HIS A 81 14.99 -11.02 4.69
C HIS A 81 15.76 -9.96 3.91
N PHE A 82 15.18 -8.77 3.71
CA PHE A 82 15.75 -7.65 2.94
C PHE A 82 16.27 -6.55 3.87
N TYR A 83 17.13 -6.90 4.83
CA TYR A 83 17.61 -5.93 5.83
C TYR A 83 18.69 -4.98 5.31
N ILE A 84 19.37 -5.27 4.21
CA ILE A 84 20.34 -4.39 3.56
C ILE A 84 19.62 -3.44 2.62
N SER A 85 18.95 -3.97 1.62
CA SER A 85 18.21 -3.16 0.63
C SER A 85 16.90 -3.84 0.22
N LEU A 86 15.92 -3.02 -0.13
CA LEU A 86 14.67 -3.45 -0.75
C LEU A 86 14.21 -2.34 -1.69
N SER A 87 13.95 -2.68 -2.94
CA SER A 87 13.35 -1.80 -3.93
C SER A 87 12.16 -2.51 -4.55
N VAL A 88 11.03 -1.84 -4.55
CA VAL A 88 9.79 -2.32 -5.16
C VAL A 88 9.29 -1.27 -6.13
N ASP A 89 9.33 -1.59 -7.41
CA ASP A 89 8.94 -0.68 -8.49
C ASP A 89 7.85 -1.29 -9.36
N TRP A 90 7.13 -0.41 -10.08
CA TRP A 90 6.17 -0.80 -11.10
C TRP A 90 6.75 -0.63 -12.49
N LYS A 91 6.67 -1.68 -13.32
CA LYS A 91 6.99 -1.58 -14.74
C LYS A 91 5.89 -0.86 -15.51
N THR A 92 4.64 -1.21 -15.21
CA THR A 92 3.44 -0.63 -15.84
C THR A 92 2.38 -0.46 -14.77
N MET A 93 1.58 0.61 -14.88
CA MET A 93 0.51 0.86 -13.93
C MET A 93 -0.71 1.42 -14.64
N SER A 94 -1.80 0.67 -14.61
CA SER A 94 -3.13 1.12 -15.03
C SER A 94 -4.06 1.27 -13.83
N ALA A 95 -5.05 2.14 -13.96
CA ALA A 95 -6.08 2.29 -12.94
C ALA A 95 -7.45 2.13 -13.57
N THR A 96 -8.32 1.38 -12.90
CA THR A 96 -9.70 1.17 -13.32
C THR A 96 -10.64 1.55 -12.18
N LYS A 97 -11.62 2.38 -12.48
CA LYS A 97 -12.66 2.75 -11.51
C LYS A 97 -13.61 1.57 -11.32
N MET A 98 -13.93 1.28 -10.07
CA MET A 98 -14.92 0.30 -9.64
C MET A 98 -15.99 1.00 -8.78
N LYS A 99 -17.08 0.30 -8.44
CA LYS A 99 -18.10 0.85 -7.54
C LYS A 99 -17.48 1.11 -6.16
N GLY A 100 -17.31 2.37 -5.80
CA GLY A 100 -16.75 2.80 -4.49
C GLY A 100 -15.25 2.63 -4.31
N SER A 101 -14.52 2.08 -5.29
CA SER A 101 -13.09 1.79 -5.20
C SER A 101 -12.36 1.98 -6.53
N HIS A 102 -11.05 1.79 -6.51
CA HIS A 102 -10.19 1.83 -7.70
C HIS A 102 -9.22 0.65 -7.66
N ALA A 103 -9.16 -0.10 -8.76
CA ALA A 103 -8.15 -1.13 -8.96
C ALA A 103 -6.91 -0.52 -9.62
N ILE A 104 -5.75 -0.67 -8.99
CA ILE A 104 -4.45 -0.36 -9.58
C ILE A 104 -3.82 -1.67 -10.00
N LYS A 105 -3.58 -1.83 -11.31
CA LYS A 105 -3.05 -3.06 -11.89
C LYS A 105 -1.71 -2.80 -12.57
N GLY A 106 -0.74 -3.68 -12.36
CA GLY A 106 0.55 -3.60 -13.03
C GLY A 106 1.51 -4.69 -12.61
N ALA A 107 2.54 -4.91 -13.45
CA ALA A 107 3.65 -5.80 -13.12
C ALA A 107 4.63 -5.10 -12.18
N MET A 108 5.14 -5.83 -11.20
CA MET A 108 6.12 -5.31 -10.23
C MET A 108 7.53 -5.82 -10.55
N ARG A 109 8.50 -5.04 -10.12
CA ARG A 109 9.91 -5.44 -10.02
C ARG A 109 10.32 -5.32 -8.56
N ILE A 110 10.88 -6.40 -8.03
CA ILE A 110 11.40 -6.44 -6.67
C ILE A 110 12.89 -6.75 -6.77
N GLU A 111 13.69 -5.92 -6.15
CA GLU A 111 15.13 -6.08 -6.01
C GLU A 111 15.50 -5.83 -4.55
N GLY A 112 16.54 -6.48 -4.08
CA GLY A 112 17.01 -6.28 -2.72
C GLY A 112 18.07 -7.27 -2.33
N SER A 113 18.61 -7.06 -1.14
CA SER A 113 19.64 -7.91 -0.55
C SER A 113 19.51 -7.95 0.96
N GLY A 114 20.09 -8.96 1.57
CA GLY A 114 20.04 -9.14 3.01
C GLY A 114 20.51 -10.53 3.41
N SER A 115 19.59 -11.40 3.80
CA SER A 115 19.88 -12.79 4.10
C SER A 115 20.05 -13.62 2.82
N PRO A 116 20.68 -14.81 2.88
CA PRO A 116 20.67 -15.76 1.75
C PRO A 116 19.26 -16.11 1.29
N ALA A 117 18.28 -16.06 2.18
CA ALA A 117 16.88 -16.27 1.83
C ALA A 117 16.32 -15.14 0.93
N ALA A 118 16.84 -13.92 1.00
CA ALA A 118 16.42 -12.83 0.13
C ALA A 118 16.69 -13.15 -1.35
N ASP A 119 17.86 -13.65 -1.67
CA ASP A 119 18.24 -14.04 -3.03
C ASP A 119 17.36 -15.18 -3.54
N TYR A 120 17.09 -16.16 -2.68
CA TYR A 120 16.20 -17.28 -2.97
C TYR A 120 14.77 -16.77 -3.25
N ILE A 121 14.23 -15.90 -2.36
CA ILE A 121 12.89 -15.32 -2.53
C ILE A 121 12.79 -14.56 -3.87
N ILE A 122 13.80 -13.74 -4.21
CA ILE A 122 13.81 -13.00 -5.48
C ILE A 122 13.83 -13.97 -6.66
N LYS A 123 14.68 -14.98 -6.61
CA LYS A 123 14.80 -15.98 -7.68
C LYS A 123 13.49 -16.72 -7.92
N GLU A 124 12.86 -17.20 -6.86
CA GLU A 124 11.59 -17.93 -6.91
C GLU A 124 10.40 -17.03 -7.29
N ALA A 125 10.38 -15.78 -6.81
CA ALA A 125 9.31 -14.86 -7.11
C ALA A 125 9.36 -14.31 -8.54
N ARG A 126 10.55 -14.23 -9.16
CA ARG A 126 10.77 -13.59 -10.49
C ARG A 126 9.80 -14.04 -11.59
N PRO A 127 9.50 -15.34 -11.77
CA PRO A 127 8.54 -15.78 -12.79
C PRO A 127 7.13 -15.19 -12.56
N TYR A 128 6.74 -15.04 -11.31
CA TYR A 128 5.40 -14.55 -10.92
C TYR A 128 5.30 -13.03 -10.99
N LEU A 129 6.39 -12.30 -10.80
CA LEU A 129 6.39 -10.82 -10.85
C LEU A 129 6.13 -10.25 -12.26
N ILE A 130 6.18 -11.10 -13.29
CA ILE A 130 5.81 -10.73 -14.67
C ILE A 130 4.31 -10.53 -14.79
N ASP A 131 3.52 -11.33 -14.08
CA ASP A 131 2.08 -11.20 -14.02
C ASP A 131 1.66 -9.94 -13.25
N SER A 132 0.49 -9.44 -13.58
CA SER A 132 0.02 -8.19 -13.00
C SER A 132 -0.62 -8.42 -11.62
N PHE A 133 -0.09 -7.74 -10.62
CA PHE A 133 -0.79 -7.53 -9.36
C PHE A 133 -1.97 -6.58 -9.55
N THR A 134 -3.01 -6.79 -8.76
CA THR A 134 -4.14 -5.87 -8.66
C THR A 134 -4.32 -5.47 -7.21
N PHE A 135 -4.19 -4.16 -6.94
CA PHE A 135 -4.41 -3.56 -5.63
C PHE A 135 -5.71 -2.77 -5.65
N ILE A 136 -6.64 -3.12 -4.79
CA ILE A 136 -7.96 -2.47 -4.70
C ILE A 136 -7.90 -1.46 -3.56
N TRP A 137 -8.15 -0.20 -3.92
CA TRP A 137 -8.11 0.95 -3.03
C TRP A 137 -9.49 1.56 -2.89
N SER A 138 -9.95 1.77 -1.68
CA SER A 138 -11.15 2.55 -1.38
C SER A 138 -10.82 3.78 -0.55
N ARG A 139 -11.74 4.70 -0.55
CA ARG A 139 -11.65 5.89 0.29
C ARG A 139 -12.39 5.62 1.60
N SER A 140 -11.70 5.71 2.73
CA SER A 140 -12.29 5.56 4.06
C SER A 140 -12.22 6.89 4.81
N GLY A 141 -13.39 7.44 5.14
CA GLY A 141 -13.50 8.67 5.92
C GLY A 141 -13.54 9.96 5.09
N ILE A 142 -13.62 11.09 5.80
CA ILE A 142 -13.89 12.42 5.25
C ILE A 142 -12.65 13.04 4.61
N MET A 143 -11.46 12.69 5.11
CA MET A 143 -10.22 13.32 4.65
C MET A 143 -9.87 12.89 3.22
N PRO A 144 -9.46 13.81 2.33
CA PRO A 144 -9.16 13.52 0.93
C PRO A 144 -8.12 12.42 0.73
N TRP A 145 -7.16 12.32 1.66
CA TRP A 145 -6.04 11.37 1.61
C TRP A 145 -6.30 10.05 2.36
N SER A 146 -7.51 9.82 2.87
CA SER A 146 -7.87 8.61 3.62
C SER A 146 -8.14 7.39 2.71
N TRP A 147 -7.17 7.09 1.84
CA TRP A 147 -7.21 5.90 1.00
C TRP A 147 -6.73 4.68 1.77
N LYS A 148 -7.45 3.57 1.64
CA LYS A 148 -7.14 2.28 2.27
C LYS A 148 -7.07 1.18 1.24
N LEU A 149 -6.10 0.30 1.42
CA LEU A 149 -5.95 -0.92 0.66
C LEU A 149 -6.93 -1.96 1.19
N GLU A 150 -7.86 -2.41 0.36
CA GLU A 150 -8.88 -3.38 0.72
C GLU A 150 -8.51 -4.80 0.31
N LYS A 151 -7.75 -4.94 -0.79
CA LYS A 151 -7.46 -6.25 -1.35
C LYS A 151 -6.24 -6.21 -2.23
N ILE A 152 -5.45 -7.28 -2.18
CA ILE A 152 -4.41 -7.60 -3.17
C ILE A 152 -4.83 -8.88 -3.89
N LYS A 153 -4.63 -8.92 -5.21
CA LYS A 153 -4.86 -10.11 -6.04
C LYS A 153 -3.68 -10.33 -6.96
N HIS A 154 -3.38 -11.60 -7.20
CA HIS A 154 -2.39 -12.03 -8.19
C HIS A 154 -2.80 -13.38 -8.77
N PRO A 155 -2.76 -13.59 -10.11
CA PRO A 155 -3.27 -14.81 -10.71
C PRO A 155 -2.48 -16.07 -10.34
N SER A 156 -1.18 -15.94 -10.19
CA SER A 156 -0.25 -17.09 -10.12
C SER A 156 0.37 -17.31 -8.74
N ILE A 157 0.41 -16.29 -7.88
CA ILE A 157 1.02 -16.42 -6.54
C ILE A 157 0.12 -17.25 -5.63
N LYS A 158 0.70 -18.30 -5.06
CA LYS A 158 0.08 -19.12 -4.03
C LYS A 158 0.85 -18.97 -2.73
N VAL A 159 0.15 -18.97 -1.62
CA VAL A 159 0.77 -19.04 -0.29
C VAL A 159 1.21 -20.48 -0.07
N PRO A 160 2.44 -20.72 0.39
CA PRO A 160 2.90 -22.08 0.70
C PRO A 160 2.00 -22.76 1.74
N PRO A 161 1.73 -24.05 1.61
CA PRO A 161 0.97 -24.79 2.61
C PRO A 161 1.64 -24.69 3.99
N GLY A 162 0.83 -24.36 5.01
CA GLY A 162 1.32 -24.25 6.39
C GLY A 162 2.00 -22.92 6.73
N TYR A 163 2.09 -21.96 5.80
CA TYR A 163 2.58 -20.63 6.14
C TYR A 163 1.56 -19.89 7.01
N VAL A 164 2.01 -19.46 8.18
CA VAL A 164 1.24 -18.61 9.10
C VAL A 164 2.00 -17.29 9.27
N PRO A 165 1.43 -16.14 8.87
CA PRO A 165 2.08 -14.85 9.00
C PRO A 165 2.50 -14.55 10.43
N GLY A 166 3.76 -14.13 10.64
CA GLY A 166 4.30 -13.81 11.95
C GLY A 166 4.83 -14.98 12.76
N ASP A 167 4.59 -16.22 12.33
CA ASP A 167 5.15 -17.40 12.96
C ASP A 167 6.58 -17.66 12.45
N GLN A 168 7.56 -17.46 13.35
CA GLN A 168 8.98 -17.64 13.01
C GLN A 168 9.36 -19.12 12.79
N SER A 169 8.58 -20.06 13.32
CA SER A 169 8.80 -21.50 13.14
C SER A 169 8.33 -22.00 11.79
N SER A 170 7.36 -21.32 11.18
CA SER A 170 6.80 -21.62 9.86
C SER A 170 7.55 -20.89 8.73
N SER A 171 8.30 -19.85 9.04
CA SER A 171 9.06 -19.06 8.11
C SER A 171 10.31 -19.81 7.66
N LEU A 172 10.23 -20.67 6.66
CA LEU A 172 11.36 -21.30 5.95
C LEU A 172 11.49 -22.83 6.14
N LYS A 173 10.40 -23.54 6.06
CA LYS A 173 10.47 -24.92 5.53
C LYS A 173 10.20 -24.85 4.02
N TRP A 174 11.15 -24.26 3.32
CA TRP A 174 11.21 -24.29 1.85
C TRP A 174 11.96 -25.55 1.41
#